data_0b6b2f1794b836f31fd54e93167b8a16
#
_entry.id   0b6b2f1794b836f31fd54e93167b8a16
#
_cell.length_a   1.000
_cell.length_b   1.000
_cell.length_c   1.000
_cell.angle_alpha   90.00
_cell.angle_beta   90.00
_cell.angle_gamma   90.00
#
_symmetry.space_group_name_H-M   'P 1'
#
loop_
_entity.id
_entity.type
_entity.pdbx_description
1 polymer ?
#
loop_
_entity_poly.entity_id
_entity_poly.type
_entity_poly.pdbx_seq_one_letter_code
_entity_poly.pdbx_strand_id
1 'polypeptide(L)'
;MLMVKGIAHYEVGQQVDTHLLIKASTKGIASNGKAFLTLILQDQTGEIEAKLWDASQDDEVTYSSQTIVKVIGDIHHYRGRNQLKLRNIRPVQEDDNVKIADFLETAPVAKEDMHEKITQYIFEMKNSNIQRITRYLLKKYGTDFLEYPAATKNHHEFISGLAYHVVSMLDLAKAVSTLYPSLNKDLLYSGIILHDLGKVIELSGPIGTTYTVEGNLIGHISIIVNEIGKAAEHLEIEGEEVIVLQHLVLSHHGKAEWGSPKPPMIKEAEILHYIDNLDAKMNMLDRALEHVKPGEFSERIFPLDNRSFYKPAFLK
;
A
#
# COMPACT_ATOMS: atom_id res chain seq x y z
N MET A 1 5.03 -28.77 -8.81
CA MET A 1 3.95 -27.80 -8.95
C MET A 1 4.24 -26.98 -10.20
N LEU A 2 3.45 -27.13 -11.28
CA LEU A 2 3.60 -26.28 -12.47
C LEU A 2 3.34 -24.85 -12.01
N MET A 3 4.33 -23.96 -12.15
CA MET A 3 4.13 -22.54 -11.89
C MET A 3 3.06 -22.06 -12.86
N VAL A 4 1.91 -21.65 -12.34
CA VAL A 4 0.87 -21.02 -13.15
C VAL A 4 1.44 -19.69 -13.66
N LYS A 5 1.41 -19.48 -14.98
CA LYS A 5 1.92 -18.28 -15.62
C LYS A 5 1.08 -17.09 -15.16
N GLY A 6 1.72 -16.09 -14.55
CA GLY A 6 1.03 -14.89 -14.10
C GLY A 6 0.56 -14.01 -15.25
N ILE A 7 -0.49 -13.20 -15.00
CA ILE A 7 -1.20 -12.43 -16.05
C ILE A 7 -0.28 -11.43 -16.77
N ALA A 8 0.68 -10.82 -16.07
CA ALA A 8 1.64 -9.88 -16.65
C ALA A 8 2.59 -10.52 -17.68
N HIS A 9 2.73 -11.84 -17.66
CA HIS A 9 3.67 -12.56 -18.53
C HIS A 9 3.02 -13.13 -19.81
N TYR A 10 1.72 -12.91 -20.00
CA TYR A 10 1.04 -13.32 -21.22
C TYR A 10 1.26 -12.30 -22.35
N GLU A 11 1.56 -12.80 -23.53
CA GLU A 11 1.77 -12.01 -24.75
C GLU A 11 0.53 -11.96 -25.61
N VAL A 12 0.46 -10.97 -26.51
CA VAL A 12 -0.63 -10.83 -27.47
C VAL A 12 -0.78 -12.11 -28.31
N GLY A 13 -2.00 -12.61 -28.42
CA GLY A 13 -2.36 -13.83 -29.14
C GLY A 13 -2.28 -15.11 -28.29
N GLN A 14 -1.80 -15.05 -27.06
CA GLN A 14 -1.81 -16.20 -26.17
C GLN A 14 -3.17 -16.39 -25.50
N GLN A 15 -3.54 -17.66 -25.31
CA GLN A 15 -4.73 -18.04 -24.58
C GLN A 15 -4.46 -18.05 -23.08
N VAL A 16 -5.40 -17.49 -22.32
CA VAL A 16 -5.44 -17.47 -20.86
C VAL A 16 -6.50 -18.43 -20.39
N ASP A 17 -6.15 -19.30 -19.45
CA ASP A 17 -7.05 -20.17 -18.68
C ASP A 17 -6.54 -20.17 -17.25
N THR A 18 -7.06 -19.27 -16.41
CA THR A 18 -6.56 -19.06 -15.05
C THR A 18 -7.63 -18.47 -14.13
N HIS A 19 -7.30 -18.39 -12.85
CA HIS A 19 -8.09 -17.65 -11.87
C HIS A 19 -7.52 -16.25 -11.72
N LEU A 20 -8.39 -15.24 -11.57
CA LEU A 20 -8.01 -13.85 -11.34
C LEU A 20 -8.98 -13.22 -10.33
N LEU A 21 -8.51 -12.21 -9.62
CA LEU A 21 -9.33 -11.41 -8.71
C LEU A 21 -9.87 -10.18 -9.46
N ILE A 22 -11.16 -9.89 -9.32
CA ILE A 22 -11.74 -8.63 -9.79
C ILE A 22 -11.33 -7.52 -8.82
N LYS A 23 -10.39 -6.66 -9.24
CA LYS A 23 -9.97 -5.47 -8.50
C LYS A 23 -11.03 -4.37 -8.58
N ALA A 24 -11.59 -4.16 -9.77
CA ALA A 24 -12.64 -3.18 -10.01
C ALA A 24 -13.62 -3.66 -11.07
N SER A 25 -14.89 -3.30 -10.92
CA SER A 25 -15.97 -3.54 -11.88
C SER A 25 -16.73 -2.25 -12.11
N THR A 26 -16.86 -1.83 -13.37
CA THR A 26 -17.55 -0.59 -13.75
C THR A 26 -18.52 -0.86 -14.88
N LYS A 27 -19.79 -0.46 -14.66
CA LYS A 27 -20.85 -0.56 -15.68
C LYS A 27 -20.70 0.53 -16.74
N GLY A 28 -20.87 0.15 -18.00
CA GLY A 28 -20.98 1.05 -19.14
C GLY A 28 -22.17 0.71 -20.01
N ILE A 29 -22.52 1.60 -20.90
CA ILE A 29 -23.55 1.39 -21.94
C ILE A 29 -22.88 1.53 -23.30
N ALA A 30 -22.98 0.49 -24.12
CA ALA A 30 -22.45 0.48 -25.47
C ALA A 30 -23.33 1.31 -26.44
N SER A 31 -22.80 1.64 -27.62
CA SER A 31 -23.52 2.43 -28.63
C SER A 31 -24.81 1.78 -29.12
N ASN A 32 -24.96 0.46 -28.98
CA ASN A 32 -26.19 -0.29 -29.30
C ASN A 32 -27.21 -0.32 -28.14
N GLY A 33 -26.94 0.42 -27.03
CA GLY A 33 -27.81 0.51 -25.85
C GLY A 33 -27.69 -0.64 -24.87
N LYS A 34 -26.84 -1.65 -25.14
CA LYS A 34 -26.62 -2.77 -24.22
C LYS A 34 -25.59 -2.44 -23.12
N ALA A 35 -25.83 -2.95 -21.92
CA ALA A 35 -24.90 -2.80 -20.82
C ALA A 35 -23.68 -3.69 -21.00
N PHE A 36 -22.54 -3.26 -20.47
CA PHE A 36 -21.33 -4.06 -20.32
C PHE A 36 -20.62 -3.74 -19.02
N LEU A 37 -19.82 -4.66 -18.50
CA LEU A 37 -18.92 -4.42 -17.39
C LEU A 37 -17.49 -4.30 -17.93
N THR A 38 -16.79 -3.28 -17.47
CA THR A 38 -15.33 -3.21 -17.57
C THR A 38 -14.78 -3.76 -16.27
N LEU A 39 -14.04 -4.86 -16.36
CA LEU A 39 -13.43 -5.55 -15.24
C LEU A 39 -11.93 -5.29 -15.27
N ILE A 40 -11.37 -4.85 -14.17
CA ILE A 40 -9.93 -4.88 -13.93
C ILE A 40 -9.65 -6.16 -13.14
N LEU A 41 -8.98 -7.09 -13.80
CA LEU A 41 -8.64 -8.40 -13.28
C LEU A 41 -7.16 -8.41 -12.89
N GLN A 42 -6.83 -9.04 -11.75
CA GLN A 42 -5.44 -9.07 -11.26
C GLN A 42 -5.05 -10.44 -10.71
N ASP A 43 -3.75 -10.68 -10.71
CA ASP A 43 -3.04 -11.65 -9.88
C ASP A 43 -1.80 -10.98 -9.24
N GLN A 44 -0.94 -11.76 -8.56
CA GLN A 44 0.29 -11.25 -7.93
C GLN A 44 1.28 -10.61 -8.90
N THR A 45 1.15 -10.85 -10.20
CA THR A 45 2.11 -10.41 -11.23
C THR A 45 1.67 -9.14 -11.95
N GLY A 46 0.39 -8.77 -11.87
CA GLY A 46 -0.10 -7.56 -12.52
C GLY A 46 -1.61 -7.56 -12.77
N GLU A 47 -2.03 -6.61 -13.60
CA GLU A 47 -3.44 -6.32 -13.90
C GLU A 47 -3.72 -6.40 -15.40
N ILE A 48 -4.96 -6.74 -15.75
CA ILE A 48 -5.45 -6.71 -17.13
C ILE A 48 -6.90 -6.26 -17.19
N GLU A 49 -7.23 -5.39 -18.13
CA GLU A 49 -8.61 -5.01 -18.41
C GLU A 49 -9.31 -6.10 -19.24
N ALA A 50 -10.56 -6.40 -18.86
CA ALA A 50 -11.45 -7.26 -19.63
C ALA A 50 -12.84 -6.63 -19.76
N LYS A 51 -13.61 -7.02 -20.79
CA LYS A 51 -14.99 -6.57 -20.95
C LYS A 51 -15.93 -7.74 -20.99
N LEU A 52 -16.95 -7.69 -20.15
CA LEU A 52 -18.12 -8.58 -20.20
C LEU A 52 -19.25 -7.84 -20.91
N TRP A 53 -19.49 -8.23 -22.15
CA TRP A 53 -20.51 -7.63 -22.99
C TRP A 53 -21.89 -8.21 -22.70
N ASP A 54 -22.95 -7.43 -22.94
CA ASP A 54 -24.36 -7.80 -22.74
C ASP A 54 -24.66 -8.20 -21.28
N ALA A 55 -24.00 -7.52 -20.33
CA ALA A 55 -24.08 -7.81 -18.90
C ALA A 55 -25.51 -7.60 -18.37
N SER A 56 -26.01 -8.57 -17.64
CA SER A 56 -27.29 -8.53 -16.93
C SER A 56 -27.15 -7.79 -15.58
N GLN A 57 -28.26 -7.57 -14.90
CA GLN A 57 -28.28 -7.01 -13.55
C GLN A 57 -27.68 -7.99 -12.52
N ASP A 58 -27.83 -9.30 -12.75
CA ASP A 58 -27.24 -10.34 -11.91
C ASP A 58 -25.72 -10.40 -12.10
N ASP A 59 -25.21 -10.13 -13.32
CA ASP A 59 -23.78 -10.07 -13.57
C ASP A 59 -23.11 -8.91 -12.83
N GLU A 60 -23.81 -7.77 -12.64
CA GLU A 60 -23.28 -6.63 -11.87
C GLU A 60 -23.02 -7.02 -10.41
N VAL A 61 -23.88 -7.85 -9.84
CA VAL A 61 -23.71 -8.36 -8.46
C VAL A 61 -22.66 -9.45 -8.41
N THR A 62 -22.72 -10.40 -9.34
CA THR A 62 -21.86 -11.58 -9.39
C THR A 62 -20.40 -11.22 -9.65
N TYR A 63 -20.14 -10.26 -10.55
CA TYR A 63 -18.79 -9.82 -10.92
C TYR A 63 -18.41 -8.48 -10.28
N SER A 64 -18.73 -8.33 -9.00
CA SER A 64 -18.33 -7.17 -8.20
C SER A 64 -16.84 -7.24 -7.81
N SER A 65 -16.29 -6.13 -7.33
CA SER A 65 -14.92 -6.12 -6.82
C SER A 65 -14.74 -7.12 -5.67
N GLN A 66 -13.53 -7.66 -5.52
CA GLN A 66 -13.14 -8.70 -4.56
C GLN A 66 -13.70 -10.11 -4.87
N THR A 67 -14.34 -10.30 -6.01
CA THR A 67 -14.75 -11.64 -6.46
C THR A 67 -13.61 -12.32 -7.22
N ILE A 68 -13.28 -13.56 -6.82
CA ILE A 68 -12.34 -14.40 -7.60
C ILE A 68 -13.13 -15.07 -8.72
N VAL A 69 -12.58 -15.03 -9.92
CA VAL A 69 -13.20 -15.59 -11.11
C VAL A 69 -12.25 -16.53 -11.85
N LYS A 70 -12.78 -17.60 -12.40
CA LYS A 70 -12.13 -18.40 -13.43
C LYS A 70 -12.40 -17.74 -14.78
N VAL A 71 -11.33 -17.43 -15.53
CA VAL A 71 -11.44 -16.79 -16.84
C VAL A 71 -10.80 -17.65 -17.93
N ILE A 72 -11.42 -17.66 -19.09
CA ILE A 72 -10.88 -18.22 -20.33
C ILE A 72 -10.99 -17.15 -21.40
N GLY A 73 -9.89 -16.84 -22.09
CA GLY A 73 -9.86 -15.81 -23.10
C GLY A 73 -8.54 -15.71 -23.84
N ASP A 74 -8.36 -14.66 -24.60
CA ASP A 74 -7.15 -14.41 -25.39
C ASP A 74 -6.64 -12.99 -25.12
N ILE A 75 -5.32 -12.84 -25.05
CA ILE A 75 -4.71 -11.52 -24.96
C ILE A 75 -4.72 -10.85 -26.32
N HIS A 76 -5.22 -9.64 -26.39
CA HIS A 76 -5.19 -8.82 -27.60
C HIS A 76 -4.74 -7.40 -27.27
N HIS A 77 -4.22 -6.70 -28.29
CA HIS A 77 -3.78 -5.32 -28.14
C HIS A 77 -4.89 -4.37 -28.61
N TYR A 78 -5.28 -3.43 -27.76
CA TYR A 78 -6.28 -2.42 -28.11
C TYR A 78 -5.91 -1.06 -27.52
N ARG A 79 -5.87 -0.03 -28.38
CA ARG A 79 -5.55 1.37 -28.02
C ARG A 79 -4.29 1.52 -27.16
N GLY A 80 -3.21 0.80 -27.52
CA GLY A 80 -1.92 0.90 -26.84
C GLY A 80 -1.77 0.06 -25.57
N ARG A 81 -2.79 -0.76 -25.19
CA ARG A 81 -2.77 -1.60 -24.00
C ARG A 81 -3.20 -3.03 -24.32
N ASN A 82 -2.66 -3.97 -23.54
CA ASN A 82 -3.13 -5.35 -23.59
C ASN A 82 -4.46 -5.48 -22.84
N GLN A 83 -5.40 -6.20 -23.43
CA GLN A 83 -6.71 -6.52 -22.85
C GLN A 83 -6.99 -8.02 -22.96
N LEU A 84 -7.73 -8.56 -22.01
CA LEU A 84 -8.23 -9.93 -22.06
C LEU A 84 -9.60 -9.94 -22.74
N LYS A 85 -9.66 -10.54 -23.94
CA LYS A 85 -10.91 -10.83 -24.62
C LYS A 85 -11.52 -12.10 -24.03
N LEU A 86 -12.50 -11.93 -23.14
CA LEU A 86 -13.17 -13.03 -22.46
C LEU A 86 -13.93 -13.90 -23.48
N ARG A 87 -13.72 -15.22 -23.38
CA ARG A 87 -14.55 -16.27 -23.96
C ARG A 87 -15.50 -16.85 -22.93
N ASN A 88 -15.03 -16.98 -21.70
CA ASN A 88 -15.80 -17.46 -20.56
C ASN A 88 -15.32 -16.77 -19.28
N ILE A 89 -16.25 -16.54 -18.37
CA ILE A 89 -15.99 -16.09 -16.99
C ILE A 89 -17.01 -16.73 -16.05
N ARG A 90 -16.57 -17.20 -14.91
CA ARG A 90 -17.44 -17.67 -13.83
C ARG A 90 -16.83 -17.38 -12.46
N PRO A 91 -17.64 -17.17 -11.42
CA PRO A 91 -17.12 -17.17 -10.05
C PRO A 91 -16.45 -18.50 -9.72
N VAL A 92 -15.50 -18.48 -8.79
CA VAL A 92 -14.86 -19.69 -8.28
C VAL A 92 -15.88 -20.54 -7.51
N GLN A 93 -15.63 -21.85 -7.51
CA GLN A 93 -16.35 -22.86 -6.74
C GLN A 93 -15.44 -23.40 -5.64
N GLU A 94 -16.00 -24.10 -4.67
CA GLU A 94 -15.22 -24.68 -3.55
C GLU A 94 -14.09 -25.59 -4.04
N ASP A 95 -14.32 -26.34 -5.12
CA ASP A 95 -13.34 -27.26 -5.73
C ASP A 95 -12.16 -26.54 -6.41
N ASP A 96 -12.25 -25.24 -6.72
CA ASP A 96 -11.14 -24.48 -7.31
C ASP A 96 -9.99 -24.25 -6.31
N ASN A 97 -10.24 -24.36 -5.00
CA ASN A 97 -9.26 -24.32 -3.91
C ASN A 97 -8.29 -23.12 -4.00
N VAL A 98 -8.82 -21.93 -4.28
CA VAL A 98 -8.08 -20.65 -4.37
C VAL A 98 -8.57 -19.68 -3.30
N LYS A 99 -7.67 -18.83 -2.80
CA LYS A 99 -7.96 -17.81 -1.79
C LYS A 99 -7.63 -16.43 -2.35
N ILE A 100 -8.28 -15.38 -1.85
CA ILE A 100 -8.04 -13.99 -2.28
C ILE A 100 -6.56 -13.61 -2.13
N ALA A 101 -5.91 -14.05 -1.06
CA ALA A 101 -4.48 -13.80 -0.83
C ALA A 101 -3.56 -14.32 -1.97
N ASP A 102 -4.01 -15.34 -2.73
CA ASP A 102 -3.24 -15.90 -3.85
C ASP A 102 -3.16 -14.96 -5.06
N PHE A 103 -3.98 -13.90 -5.07
CA PHE A 103 -4.09 -12.94 -6.19
C PHE A 103 -3.61 -11.53 -5.86
N LEU A 104 -3.14 -11.33 -4.65
CA LEU A 104 -2.71 -10.03 -4.17
C LEU A 104 -1.20 -9.98 -4.08
N GLU A 105 -0.63 -8.88 -4.55
CA GLU A 105 0.77 -8.55 -4.27
C GLU A 105 0.94 -8.43 -2.75
N THR A 106 2.00 -9.01 -2.21
CA THR A 106 2.34 -8.96 -0.79
C THR A 106 3.73 -8.42 -0.60
N ALA A 107 4.02 -7.87 0.58
CA ALA A 107 5.37 -7.49 0.96
C ALA A 107 6.37 -8.64 0.71
N PRO A 108 7.61 -8.36 0.27
CA PRO A 108 8.61 -9.40 0.01
C PRO A 108 9.19 -10.03 1.28
N VAL A 109 8.76 -9.56 2.45
CA VAL A 109 9.19 -10.02 3.78
C VAL A 109 7.99 -10.59 4.54
N ALA A 110 8.18 -11.69 5.25
CA ALA A 110 7.12 -12.32 6.04
C ALA A 110 6.62 -11.37 7.16
N LYS A 111 5.31 -11.44 7.47
CA LYS A 111 4.68 -10.60 8.51
C LYS A 111 5.36 -10.81 9.87
N GLU A 112 5.68 -12.04 10.19
CA GLU A 112 6.32 -12.44 11.44
C GLU A 112 7.69 -11.78 11.59
N ASP A 113 8.50 -11.78 10.53
CA ASP A 113 9.83 -11.15 10.52
C ASP A 113 9.73 -9.63 10.66
N MET A 114 8.76 -9.01 9.99
CA MET A 114 8.51 -7.57 10.14
C MET A 114 8.05 -7.21 11.55
N HIS A 115 7.14 -7.99 12.13
CA HIS A 115 6.67 -7.80 13.49
C HIS A 115 7.80 -7.96 14.52
N GLU A 116 8.64 -9.00 14.38
CA GLU A 116 9.79 -9.21 15.23
C GLU A 116 10.76 -8.02 15.16
N LYS A 117 11.06 -7.57 13.94
CA LYS A 117 11.97 -6.45 13.71
C LYS A 117 11.47 -5.14 14.33
N ILE A 118 10.20 -4.80 14.16
CA ILE A 118 9.56 -3.62 14.77
C ILE A 118 9.62 -3.74 16.30
N THR A 119 9.34 -4.92 16.82
CA THR A 119 9.39 -5.21 18.25
C THR A 119 10.80 -5.00 18.83
N GLN A 120 11.85 -5.41 18.10
CA GLN A 120 13.25 -5.17 18.49
C GLN A 120 13.54 -3.67 18.59
N TYR A 121 13.12 -2.83 17.63
CA TYR A 121 13.29 -1.38 17.70
C TYR A 121 12.57 -0.76 18.90
N ILE A 122 11.38 -1.26 19.26
CA ILE A 122 10.66 -0.80 20.44
C ILE A 122 11.44 -1.16 21.72
N PHE A 123 12.04 -2.34 21.80
CA PHE A 123 12.86 -2.74 22.96
C PHE A 123 14.17 -1.97 23.07
N GLU A 124 14.71 -1.42 21.97
CA GLU A 124 15.89 -0.55 22.02
C GLU A 124 15.59 0.83 22.65
N MET A 125 14.31 1.25 22.75
CA MET A 125 13.92 2.53 23.34
C MET A 125 14.20 2.57 24.85
N LYS A 126 14.77 3.68 25.31
CA LYS A 126 15.14 3.91 26.71
C LYS A 126 14.12 4.73 27.48
N ASN A 127 13.42 5.65 26.79
CA ASN A 127 12.35 6.42 27.40
C ASN A 127 11.10 5.54 27.59
N SER A 128 10.78 5.25 28.86
CA SER A 128 9.69 4.34 29.20
C SER A 128 8.30 4.84 28.77
N ASN A 129 8.07 6.15 28.77
CA ASN A 129 6.79 6.75 28.40
C ASN A 129 6.55 6.58 26.88
N ILE A 130 7.54 6.93 26.05
CA ILE A 130 7.48 6.77 24.59
C ILE A 130 7.31 5.28 24.25
N GLN A 131 8.10 4.40 24.86
CA GLN A 131 8.03 2.96 24.63
C GLN A 131 6.66 2.39 24.99
N ARG A 132 6.07 2.77 26.11
CA ARG A 132 4.75 2.30 26.57
C ARG A 132 3.63 2.74 25.64
N ILE A 133 3.62 4.00 25.20
CA ILE A 133 2.63 4.52 24.24
C ILE A 133 2.74 3.75 22.91
N THR A 134 3.95 3.61 22.38
CA THR A 134 4.21 2.90 21.11
C THR A 134 3.72 1.45 21.17
N ARG A 135 4.11 0.73 22.23
CA ARG A 135 3.69 -0.67 22.45
C ARG A 135 2.18 -0.81 22.60
N TYR A 136 1.53 0.09 23.33
CA TYR A 136 0.10 0.07 23.53
C TYR A 136 -0.66 0.22 22.22
N LEU A 137 -0.28 1.21 21.41
CA LEU A 137 -0.92 1.46 20.12
C LEU A 137 -0.64 0.34 19.12
N LEU A 138 0.59 -0.15 19.03
CA LEU A 138 0.91 -1.30 18.17
C LEU A 138 0.19 -2.57 18.63
N LYS A 139 0.01 -2.81 19.93
CA LYS A 139 -0.80 -3.93 20.42
C LYS A 139 -2.29 -3.78 20.06
N LYS A 140 -2.82 -2.54 20.11
CA LYS A 140 -4.22 -2.25 19.80
C LYS A 140 -4.55 -2.46 18.33
N TYR A 141 -3.65 -2.08 17.43
CA TYR A 141 -3.88 -2.06 15.99
C TYR A 141 -2.98 -3.02 15.19
N GLY A 142 -2.14 -3.81 15.87
CA GLY A 142 -1.04 -4.53 15.24
C GLY A 142 -1.45 -5.58 14.22
N THR A 143 -2.61 -6.22 14.38
CA THR A 143 -3.12 -7.18 13.39
C THR A 143 -3.40 -6.46 12.06
N ASP A 144 -4.16 -5.38 12.11
CA ASP A 144 -4.50 -4.60 10.92
C ASP A 144 -3.26 -3.90 10.34
N PHE A 145 -2.40 -3.35 11.19
CA PHE A 145 -1.14 -2.73 10.78
C PHE A 145 -0.25 -3.67 9.96
N LEU A 146 -0.20 -4.95 10.32
CA LEU A 146 0.59 -5.96 9.59
C LEU A 146 -0.07 -6.43 8.29
N GLU A 147 -1.32 -6.09 8.04
CA GLU A 147 -2.06 -6.53 6.85
C GLU A 147 -2.36 -5.41 5.87
N TYR A 148 -2.47 -4.18 6.34
CA TYR A 148 -2.89 -3.04 5.53
C TYR A 148 -1.81 -2.60 4.54
N PRO A 149 -2.21 -2.06 3.37
CA PRO A 149 -1.31 -1.35 2.48
C PRO A 149 -0.94 0.01 3.08
N ALA A 150 0.18 0.58 2.66
CA ALA A 150 0.57 1.93 3.06
C ALA A 150 -0.23 3.02 2.33
N ALA A 151 -0.78 2.72 1.16
CA ALA A 151 -1.58 3.65 0.36
C ALA A 151 -2.62 2.90 -0.49
N THR A 152 -3.63 3.62 -0.96
CA THR A 152 -4.60 3.10 -1.93
C THR A 152 -4.05 3.09 -3.36
N LYS A 153 -3.00 3.90 -3.62
CA LYS A 153 -2.28 4.03 -4.91
C LYS A 153 -0.87 4.55 -4.63
N ASN A 154 0.04 4.34 -5.56
CA ASN A 154 1.40 4.86 -5.68
C ASN A 154 2.51 4.04 -5.01
N HIS A 155 2.63 3.97 -3.69
CA HIS A 155 3.71 3.25 -3.02
C HIS A 155 3.16 2.26 -2.00
N HIS A 156 3.80 1.11 -1.86
CA HIS A 156 3.45 0.06 -0.92
C HIS A 156 1.94 -0.28 -0.88
N GLU A 157 1.26 -0.27 -2.05
CA GLU A 157 -0.17 -0.54 -2.21
C GLU A 157 -0.53 -2.05 -2.18
N PHE A 158 0.34 -2.85 -1.61
CA PHE A 158 0.20 -4.30 -1.48
C PHE A 158 -0.08 -4.70 -0.02
N ILE A 159 -0.51 -5.95 0.19
CA ILE A 159 -0.73 -6.50 1.53
C ILE A 159 0.55 -6.41 2.35
N SER A 160 0.42 -5.98 3.61
CA SER A 160 1.54 -5.71 4.52
C SER A 160 2.46 -4.56 4.08
N GLY A 161 2.04 -3.74 3.13
CA GLY A 161 2.81 -2.60 2.63
C GLY A 161 3.11 -1.58 3.72
N LEU A 162 2.15 -1.34 4.64
CA LEU A 162 2.33 -0.41 5.76
C LEU A 162 3.44 -0.87 6.73
N ALA A 163 3.45 -2.13 7.10
CA ALA A 163 4.48 -2.69 7.97
C ALA A 163 5.85 -2.72 7.26
N TYR A 164 5.88 -3.05 5.96
CA TYR A 164 7.09 -3.07 5.17
C TYR A 164 7.73 -1.67 5.05
N HIS A 165 6.92 -0.65 4.77
CA HIS A 165 7.32 0.75 4.76
C HIS A 165 7.96 1.16 6.10
N VAL A 166 7.28 0.87 7.22
CA VAL A 166 7.81 1.18 8.56
C VAL A 166 9.13 0.47 8.84
N VAL A 167 9.29 -0.80 8.44
CA VAL A 167 10.55 -1.55 8.62
C VAL A 167 11.68 -0.92 7.81
N SER A 168 11.45 -0.56 6.56
CA SER A 168 12.42 0.13 5.70
C SER A 168 12.84 1.47 6.30
N MET A 169 11.88 2.27 6.76
CA MET A 169 12.14 3.55 7.43
C MET A 169 12.93 3.40 8.74
N LEU A 170 12.66 2.35 9.53
CA LEU A 170 13.42 2.09 10.78
C LEU A 170 14.89 1.76 10.49
N ASP A 171 15.17 0.99 9.43
CA ASP A 171 16.54 0.70 9.00
C ASP A 171 17.27 1.97 8.54
N LEU A 172 16.60 2.83 7.77
CA LEU A 172 17.12 4.14 7.39
C LEU A 172 17.38 5.02 8.61
N ALA A 173 16.45 5.07 9.55
CA ALA A 173 16.58 5.84 10.79
C ALA A 173 17.76 5.37 11.64
N LYS A 174 18.01 4.07 11.71
CA LYS A 174 19.17 3.49 12.41
C LYS A 174 20.48 3.96 11.78
N ALA A 175 20.57 3.91 10.45
CA ALA A 175 21.73 4.39 9.72
C ALA A 175 21.96 5.89 9.91
N VAL A 176 20.92 6.72 9.74
CA VAL A 176 20.97 8.18 9.94
C VAL A 176 21.35 8.53 11.38
N SER A 177 20.77 7.86 12.37
CA SER A 177 21.11 8.10 13.80
C SER A 177 22.53 7.71 14.17
N THR A 178 23.17 6.85 13.39
CA THR A 178 24.59 6.51 13.55
C THR A 178 25.48 7.65 13.08
N LEU A 179 25.09 8.32 11.98
CA LEU A 179 25.79 9.48 11.44
C LEU A 179 25.55 10.76 12.26
N TYR A 180 24.35 10.89 12.84
CA TYR A 180 23.94 12.05 13.62
C TYR A 180 23.56 11.67 15.06
N PRO A 181 24.53 11.46 15.97
CA PRO A 181 24.28 10.98 17.33
C PRO A 181 23.46 11.94 18.22
N SER A 182 23.25 13.18 17.76
CA SER A 182 22.40 14.17 18.45
C SER A 182 20.90 13.93 18.27
N LEU A 183 20.50 12.98 17.41
CA LEU A 183 19.11 12.59 17.24
C LEU A 183 18.65 11.71 18.42
N ASN A 184 17.46 11.97 18.91
CA ASN A 184 16.81 11.12 19.89
C ASN A 184 16.18 9.91 19.15
N LYS A 185 16.80 8.74 19.31
CA LYS A 185 16.37 7.51 18.65
C LYS A 185 14.97 7.07 19.08
N ASP A 186 14.63 7.26 20.36
CA ASP A 186 13.34 6.83 20.90
C ASP A 186 12.19 7.60 20.24
N LEU A 187 12.35 8.92 20.10
CA LEU A 187 11.39 9.77 19.37
C LEU A 187 11.31 9.39 17.90
N LEU A 188 12.46 9.21 17.23
CA LEU A 188 12.49 8.92 15.81
C LEU A 188 11.85 7.55 15.50
N TYR A 189 12.22 6.50 16.24
CA TYR A 189 11.66 5.15 16.05
C TYR A 189 10.16 5.12 16.37
N SER A 190 9.73 5.74 17.46
CA SER A 190 8.33 5.83 17.82
C SER A 190 7.54 6.62 16.76
N GLY A 191 8.06 7.77 16.32
CA GLY A 191 7.45 8.56 15.24
C GLY A 191 7.28 7.74 13.98
N ILE A 192 8.28 6.98 13.55
CA ILE A 192 8.21 6.10 12.37
C ILE A 192 7.16 5.00 12.54
N ILE A 193 7.10 4.34 13.70
CA ILE A 193 6.12 3.26 13.94
C ILE A 193 4.68 3.81 13.93
N LEU A 194 4.49 5.03 14.40
CA LEU A 194 3.15 5.58 14.63
C LEU A 194 2.65 6.51 13.52
N HIS A 195 3.53 7.10 12.68
CA HIS A 195 3.13 8.18 11.77
C HIS A 195 1.93 7.82 10.90
N ASP A 196 1.92 6.62 10.38
CA ASP A 196 0.92 6.09 9.46
C ASP A 196 -0.04 5.06 10.08
N LEU A 197 0.09 4.77 11.38
CA LEU A 197 -0.77 3.78 12.05
C LEU A 197 -2.26 4.15 11.99
N GLY A 198 -2.58 5.45 11.86
CA GLY A 198 -3.95 5.91 11.65
C GLY A 198 -4.62 5.41 10.37
N LYS A 199 -3.85 4.91 9.40
CA LYS A 199 -4.37 4.32 8.15
C LYS A 199 -5.21 3.07 8.38
N VAL A 200 -5.01 2.34 9.47
CA VAL A 200 -5.88 1.19 9.82
C VAL A 200 -7.30 1.59 10.20
N ILE A 201 -7.52 2.87 10.51
CA ILE A 201 -8.84 3.46 10.78
C ILE A 201 -9.33 4.23 9.55
N GLU A 202 -8.40 4.92 8.86
CA GLU A 202 -8.69 5.68 7.65
C GLU A 202 -9.20 4.81 6.51
N LEU A 203 -8.67 3.58 6.38
CA LEU A 203 -8.93 2.67 5.27
C LEU A 203 -9.86 1.53 5.70
N SER A 204 -10.64 1.00 4.74
CA SER A 204 -11.67 -0.01 5.01
C SER A 204 -11.14 -1.44 5.18
N GLY A 205 -9.89 -1.68 4.85
CA GLY A 205 -9.27 -3.01 4.92
C GLY A 205 -8.15 -3.19 3.91
N PRO A 206 -7.44 -4.33 3.96
CA PRO A 206 -6.29 -4.59 3.11
C PRO A 206 -6.65 -4.95 1.65
N ILE A 207 -7.92 -5.26 1.38
CA ILE A 207 -8.40 -5.73 0.07
C ILE A 207 -9.49 -4.80 -0.43
N GLY A 208 -9.37 -4.35 -1.69
CA GLY A 208 -10.32 -3.40 -2.29
C GLY A 208 -10.44 -2.11 -1.47
N THR A 209 -9.31 -1.65 -0.99
CA THR A 209 -9.15 -0.55 -0.05
C THR A 209 -9.86 0.72 -0.50
N THR A 210 -10.79 1.19 0.31
CA THR A 210 -11.49 2.48 0.17
C THR A 210 -11.34 3.28 1.45
N TYR A 211 -11.63 4.58 1.40
CA TYR A 211 -11.64 5.40 2.60
C TYR A 211 -12.91 5.15 3.42
N THR A 212 -12.75 5.02 4.73
CA THR A 212 -13.89 5.04 5.67
C THR A 212 -14.49 6.43 5.76
N VAL A 213 -15.67 6.58 6.38
CA VAL A 213 -16.25 7.90 6.66
C VAL A 213 -15.32 8.73 7.54
N GLU A 214 -14.76 8.14 8.58
CA GLU A 214 -13.80 8.79 9.48
C GLU A 214 -12.52 9.18 8.72
N GLY A 215 -12.01 8.29 7.87
CA GLY A 215 -10.85 8.56 7.02
C GLY A 215 -11.04 9.76 6.08
N ASN A 216 -12.20 9.82 5.42
CA ASN A 216 -12.52 10.94 4.51
C ASN A 216 -12.68 12.28 5.22
N LEU A 217 -13.22 12.29 6.44
CA LEU A 217 -13.53 13.52 7.16
C LEU A 217 -12.39 14.04 8.03
N ILE A 218 -11.55 13.15 8.56
CA ILE A 218 -10.55 13.48 9.58
C ILE A 218 -9.12 13.24 9.07
N GLY A 219 -8.89 12.14 8.33
CA GLY A 219 -7.57 11.74 7.84
C GLY A 219 -6.69 11.09 8.90
N HIS A 220 -5.81 10.15 8.47
CA HIS A 220 -4.96 9.34 9.35
C HIS A 220 -4.07 10.15 10.30
N ILE A 221 -3.55 11.29 9.86
CA ILE A 221 -2.69 12.17 10.69
C ILE A 221 -3.43 12.61 11.95
N SER A 222 -4.62 13.19 11.79
CA SER A 222 -5.41 13.66 12.94
C SER A 222 -5.94 12.52 13.79
N ILE A 223 -6.31 11.40 13.15
CA ILE A 223 -6.76 10.19 13.83
C ILE A 223 -5.67 9.68 14.78
N ILE A 224 -4.44 9.48 14.30
CA ILE A 224 -3.38 8.91 15.13
C ILE A 224 -2.89 9.88 16.21
N VAL A 225 -2.88 11.19 15.95
CA VAL A 225 -2.59 12.20 16.98
C VAL A 225 -3.58 12.08 18.15
N ASN A 226 -4.87 11.91 17.86
CA ASN A 226 -5.90 11.67 18.88
C ASN A 226 -5.67 10.34 19.62
N GLU A 227 -5.33 9.28 18.91
CA GLU A 227 -5.05 7.97 19.50
C GLU A 227 -3.82 7.98 20.42
N ILE A 228 -2.77 8.76 20.11
CA ILE A 228 -1.62 8.99 21.00
C ILE A 228 -2.09 9.66 22.30
N GLY A 229 -2.94 10.67 22.21
CA GLY A 229 -3.52 11.33 23.40
C GLY A 229 -4.32 10.38 24.27
N LYS A 230 -5.23 9.60 23.66
CA LYS A 230 -6.02 8.57 24.38
C LYS A 230 -5.14 7.48 25.01
N ALA A 231 -4.06 7.08 24.32
CA ALA A 231 -3.11 6.10 24.84
C ALA A 231 -2.35 6.65 26.07
N ALA A 232 -1.92 7.91 26.01
CA ALA A 232 -1.25 8.59 27.12
C ALA A 232 -2.21 8.69 28.33
N GLU A 233 -3.46 9.11 28.13
CA GLU A 233 -4.48 9.16 29.20
C GLU A 233 -4.71 7.77 29.82
N HIS A 234 -4.92 6.75 29.00
CA HIS A 234 -5.13 5.37 29.47
C HIS A 234 -3.95 4.80 30.26
N LEU A 235 -2.71 5.20 29.89
CA LEU A 235 -1.49 4.75 30.53
C LEU A 235 -1.06 5.64 31.71
N GLU A 236 -1.83 6.69 32.01
CA GLU A 236 -1.53 7.71 33.02
C GLU A 236 -0.13 8.33 32.78
N ILE A 237 0.15 8.66 31.49
CA ILE A 237 1.38 9.30 31.08
C ILE A 237 1.09 10.79 30.80
N GLU A 238 1.71 11.65 31.58
CA GLU A 238 1.68 13.10 31.39
C GLU A 238 3.10 13.58 31.08
N GLY A 239 3.21 14.70 30.34
CA GLY A 239 4.50 15.34 30.10
C GLY A 239 4.75 15.76 28.66
N GLU A 240 5.93 16.31 28.44
CA GLU A 240 6.37 16.84 27.14
C GLU A 240 6.48 15.76 26.08
N GLU A 241 6.80 14.52 26.45
CA GLU A 241 6.95 13.38 25.54
C GLU A 241 5.69 13.14 24.70
N VAL A 242 4.50 13.29 25.29
CA VAL A 242 3.23 13.11 24.60
C VAL A 242 3.06 14.17 23.52
N ILE A 243 3.30 15.43 23.86
CA ILE A 243 3.16 16.59 22.94
C ILE A 243 4.17 16.46 21.79
N VAL A 244 5.41 16.12 22.11
CA VAL A 244 6.48 15.95 21.12
C VAL A 244 6.21 14.79 20.18
N LEU A 245 5.70 13.66 20.70
CA LEU A 245 5.33 12.50 19.88
C LEU A 245 4.14 12.82 18.98
N GLN A 246 3.11 13.54 19.49
CA GLN A 246 2.02 14.04 18.67
C GLN A 246 2.51 14.99 17.57
N HIS A 247 3.48 15.86 17.88
CA HIS A 247 4.06 16.77 16.89
C HIS A 247 4.81 16.03 15.78
N LEU A 248 5.60 14.99 16.11
CA LEU A 248 6.26 14.16 15.09
C LEU A 248 5.26 13.64 14.06
N VAL A 249 4.20 13.02 14.54
CA VAL A 249 3.17 12.42 13.68
C VAL A 249 2.37 13.49 12.94
N LEU A 250 2.02 14.61 13.62
CA LEU A 250 1.25 15.71 13.01
C LEU A 250 1.97 16.35 11.83
N SER A 251 3.30 16.38 11.85
CA SER A 251 4.14 17.11 10.90
C SER A 251 4.86 16.26 9.87
N HIS A 252 4.65 14.92 9.85
CA HIS A 252 5.48 14.00 9.07
C HIS A 252 5.43 14.21 7.54
N HIS A 253 4.32 14.71 6.97
CA HIS A 253 4.28 15.08 5.56
C HIS A 253 5.05 16.40 5.25
N GLY A 254 5.48 17.15 6.27
CA GLY A 254 6.35 18.31 6.14
C GLY A 254 5.68 19.60 5.69
N LYS A 255 4.65 19.54 4.85
CA LYS A 255 3.97 20.70 4.25
C LYS A 255 2.46 20.61 4.40
N ALA A 256 1.83 21.79 4.49
CA ALA A 256 0.37 21.90 4.59
C ALA A 256 -0.34 21.37 3.34
N GLU A 257 0.23 21.61 2.16
CA GLU A 257 -0.31 21.11 0.89
C GLU A 257 -0.32 19.58 0.81
N TRP A 258 0.49 18.90 1.64
CA TRP A 258 0.57 17.46 1.73
C TRP A 258 -0.20 16.86 2.92
N GLY A 259 -0.93 17.72 3.65
CA GLY A 259 -1.83 17.31 4.73
C GLY A 259 -1.30 17.50 6.15
N SER A 260 -0.05 17.94 6.36
CA SER A 260 0.47 18.23 7.70
C SER A 260 0.00 19.61 8.18
N PRO A 261 -0.80 19.71 9.27
CA PRO A 261 -1.30 21.01 9.77
C PRO A 261 -0.19 21.93 10.30
N LYS A 262 0.97 21.38 10.62
CA LYS A 262 2.17 22.08 11.08
C LYS A 262 3.41 21.54 10.38
N PRO A 263 4.39 22.38 10.04
CA PRO A 263 5.68 21.91 9.58
C PRO A 263 6.47 21.28 10.74
N PRO A 264 7.48 20.44 10.45
CA PRO A 264 8.40 19.91 11.45
C PRO A 264 9.14 21.05 12.20
N MET A 265 9.12 20.98 13.53
CA MET A 265 9.75 22.00 14.39
C MET A 265 10.80 21.42 15.35
N ILE A 266 11.08 20.12 15.24
CA ILE A 266 12.19 19.45 15.95
C ILE A 266 12.97 18.60 14.96
N LYS A 267 14.23 18.28 15.29
CA LYS A 267 15.14 17.54 14.40
C LYS A 267 14.58 16.19 13.98
N GLU A 268 14.02 15.46 14.90
CA GLU A 268 13.48 14.13 14.68
C GLU A 268 12.27 14.16 13.73
N ALA A 269 11.44 15.20 13.82
CA ALA A 269 10.29 15.37 12.91
C ALA A 269 10.75 15.71 11.48
N GLU A 270 11.77 16.56 11.34
CA GLU A 270 12.37 16.89 10.04
C GLU A 270 13.02 15.66 9.41
N ILE A 271 13.74 14.86 10.19
CA ILE A 271 14.35 13.62 9.70
C ILE A 271 13.30 12.55 9.37
N LEU A 272 12.25 12.42 10.18
CA LEU A 272 11.12 11.54 9.87
C LEU A 272 10.52 11.88 8.50
N HIS A 273 10.24 13.17 8.24
CA HIS A 273 9.73 13.64 6.94
C HIS A 273 10.64 13.24 5.76
N TYR A 274 11.97 13.40 5.90
CA TYR A 274 12.90 13.04 4.83
C TYR A 274 13.00 11.54 4.62
N ILE A 275 12.98 10.73 5.69
CA ILE A 275 13.03 9.27 5.60
C ILE A 275 11.77 8.73 4.92
N ASP A 276 10.60 9.20 5.32
CA ASP A 276 9.31 8.85 4.73
C ASP A 276 9.29 9.17 3.22
N ASN A 277 9.64 10.41 2.88
CA ASN A 277 9.70 10.86 1.49
C ASN A 277 10.72 10.07 0.65
N LEU A 278 11.86 9.71 1.24
CA LEU A 278 12.88 8.90 0.56
C LEU A 278 12.36 7.49 0.28
N ASP A 279 11.80 6.81 1.28
CA ASP A 279 11.30 5.44 1.13
C ASP A 279 10.15 5.38 0.11
N ALA A 280 9.18 6.28 0.22
CA ALA A 280 8.06 6.37 -0.72
C ALA A 280 8.54 6.61 -2.16
N LYS A 281 9.51 7.52 -2.37
CA LYS A 281 10.06 7.80 -3.71
C LYS A 281 10.85 6.64 -4.27
N MET A 282 11.67 5.97 -3.46
CA MET A 282 12.44 4.81 -3.92
C MET A 282 11.50 3.67 -4.35
N ASN A 283 10.48 3.38 -3.57
CA ASN A 283 9.48 2.37 -3.95
C ASN A 283 8.76 2.71 -5.27
N MET A 284 8.34 3.97 -5.46
CA MET A 284 7.73 4.41 -6.73
C MET A 284 8.68 4.28 -7.92
N LEU A 285 9.97 4.59 -7.74
CA LEU A 285 10.99 4.48 -8.78
C LEU A 285 11.28 3.03 -9.15
N ASP A 286 11.44 2.17 -8.15
CA ASP A 286 11.71 0.74 -8.37
C ASP A 286 10.57 0.10 -9.16
N ARG A 287 9.31 0.33 -8.78
CA ARG A 287 8.12 -0.14 -9.52
C ARG A 287 8.07 0.40 -10.95
N ALA A 288 8.31 1.70 -11.13
CA ALA A 288 8.24 2.33 -12.45
C ALA A 288 9.35 1.83 -13.41
N LEU A 289 10.49 1.42 -12.87
CA LEU A 289 11.63 0.92 -13.64
C LEU A 289 11.66 -0.61 -13.79
N GLU A 290 10.83 -1.34 -13.07
CA GLU A 290 10.84 -2.81 -13.07
C GLU A 290 10.70 -3.39 -14.48
N HIS A 291 9.69 -2.92 -15.23
CA HIS A 291 9.39 -3.40 -16.58
C HIS A 291 10.01 -2.58 -17.70
N VAL A 292 10.81 -1.54 -17.37
CA VAL A 292 11.52 -0.72 -18.35
C VAL A 292 12.78 -1.46 -18.81
N LYS A 293 13.01 -1.51 -20.11
CA LYS A 293 14.23 -2.12 -20.66
C LYS A 293 15.44 -1.24 -20.40
N PRO A 294 16.62 -1.82 -20.15
CA PRO A 294 17.86 -1.06 -20.08
C PRO A 294 18.04 -0.19 -21.34
N GLY A 295 18.36 1.09 -21.15
CA GLY A 295 18.49 2.07 -22.23
C GLY A 295 17.21 2.84 -22.58
N GLU A 296 16.11 2.60 -21.86
CA GLU A 296 14.83 3.27 -22.09
C GLU A 296 14.40 4.13 -20.89
N PHE A 297 13.42 5.00 -21.08
CA PHE A 297 12.78 5.80 -20.05
C PHE A 297 11.47 5.15 -19.58
N SER A 298 11.16 5.35 -18.31
CA SER A 298 9.85 5.02 -17.75
C SER A 298 8.74 5.91 -18.35
N GLU A 299 7.49 5.53 -18.13
CA GLU A 299 6.37 6.46 -18.23
C GLU A 299 6.55 7.62 -17.22
N ARG A 300 5.77 8.69 -17.41
CA ARG A 300 5.79 9.82 -16.48
C ARG A 300 5.13 9.45 -15.16
N ILE A 301 5.81 9.75 -14.06
CA ILE A 301 5.36 9.46 -12.71
C ILE A 301 4.79 10.75 -12.11
N PHE A 302 3.47 10.83 -12.02
CA PHE A 302 2.77 12.03 -11.56
C PHE A 302 3.23 12.49 -10.16
N PRO A 303 3.34 11.63 -9.12
CA PRO A 303 3.82 12.04 -7.80
C PRO A 303 5.29 12.48 -7.74
N LEU A 304 6.07 12.24 -8.80
CA LEU A 304 7.47 12.68 -8.96
C LEU A 304 7.57 13.83 -9.96
N ASP A 305 6.72 14.85 -9.81
CA ASP A 305 6.67 16.05 -10.65
C ASP A 305 6.45 15.73 -12.14
N ASN A 306 5.73 14.65 -12.42
CA ASN A 306 5.42 14.19 -13.77
C ASN A 306 6.67 13.91 -14.63
N ARG A 307 7.76 13.47 -14.00
CA ARG A 307 9.04 13.14 -14.64
C ARG A 307 9.08 11.69 -15.10
N SER A 308 9.86 11.43 -16.15
CA SER A 308 10.30 10.09 -16.59
C SER A 308 11.72 9.83 -16.12
N PHE A 309 12.02 8.57 -15.81
CA PHE A 309 13.34 8.16 -15.31
C PHE A 309 13.98 7.17 -16.27
N TYR A 310 15.25 7.37 -16.53
CA TYR A 310 16.04 6.54 -17.42
C TYR A 310 16.60 5.32 -16.69
N LYS A 311 16.46 4.13 -17.28
CA LYS A 311 17.10 2.90 -16.79
C LYS A 311 18.43 2.72 -17.53
N PRO A 312 19.59 2.92 -16.86
CA PRO A 312 20.89 2.86 -17.53
C PRO A 312 21.17 1.48 -18.14
N ALA A 313 21.68 1.45 -19.37
CA ALA A 313 21.95 0.21 -20.09
C ALA A 313 23.15 -0.58 -19.55
N PHE A 314 24.04 0.07 -18.78
CA PHE A 314 25.24 -0.57 -18.20
C PHE A 314 24.96 -1.20 -16.81
N LEU A 315 23.81 -0.95 -16.20
CA LEU A 315 23.39 -1.62 -14.97
C LEU A 315 22.81 -2.99 -15.35
N LYS A 316 23.39 -4.04 -14.78
CA LYS A 316 22.92 -5.42 -14.96
C LYS A 316 21.92 -5.78 -13.87
#